data_dfb37ce1f974fef543883ebe4ef1e638
#
_entry.id   dfb37ce1f974fef543883ebe4ef1e638
#
_cell.length_a   1.000
_cell.length_b   1.000
_cell.length_c   1.000
_cell.angle_alpha   90.00
_cell.angle_beta   90.00
_cell.angle_gamma   90.00
#
_symmetry.space_group_name_H-M   'P 1'
#
loop_
_entity.id
_entity.type
_entity.pdbx_description
1 polymer ?
#
loop_
_entity_poly.entity_id
_entity_poly.type
_entity_poly.pdbx_seq_one_letter_code
_entity_poly.pdbx_strand_id
1 'polypeptide(L)'
;MSHFSISNLANQLGSNKVIISNLRKTHPRWNVKDVLKKTGIKKLYLSDKNEDVLNLSIRSCKKTLKNFDKTKIDCVIVVTQTAKKKLPSVSCMIQDQLNLRKNIVAFDLGLGCSGFVYGLSLINSLLNSNTVKTVLFVCSDTYSKFLNDQNRTCKTVFSDAASSCIVQKINSKKNVKFSFLTDGSGAADLMENDNNIEMKGSNIFHFTTKNIPSLFHDILKKNNLNKKDIDQFV
;
A
#
# COMPACT_ATOMS: atom_id res chain seq x y z
N MET A 1 -19.30 18.23 8.02
CA MET A 1 -17.99 17.94 7.40
C MET A 1 -17.32 16.92 8.29
N SER A 2 -16.83 15.82 7.76
CA SER A 2 -16.20 14.80 8.59
C SER A 2 -14.70 14.77 8.37
N HIS A 3 -14.01 14.57 9.44
CA HIS A 3 -12.61 14.22 9.49
C HIS A 3 -12.51 12.77 9.95
N PHE A 4 -11.41 12.11 9.69
CA PHE A 4 -11.16 10.78 10.20
C PHE A 4 -9.86 10.74 11.02
N SER A 5 -9.78 9.80 11.93
CA SER A 5 -8.54 9.41 12.60
C SER A 5 -8.03 8.10 12.03
N ILE A 6 -6.72 7.95 12.02
CA ILE A 6 -6.03 6.69 11.75
C ILE A 6 -5.40 6.24 13.08
N SER A 7 -5.69 5.01 13.49
CA SER A 7 -5.20 4.44 14.75
C SER A 7 -4.82 2.97 14.58
N ASN A 8 -4.21 2.39 15.59
CA ASN A 8 -3.87 0.97 15.67
C ASN A 8 -3.08 0.48 14.45
N LEU A 9 -2.13 1.28 13.96
CA LEU A 9 -1.30 0.92 12.82
C LEU A 9 -0.42 -0.28 13.18
N ALA A 10 -0.49 -1.32 12.37
CA ALA A 10 0.37 -2.49 12.49
C ALA A 10 0.85 -2.97 11.12
N ASN A 11 1.93 -3.73 11.12
CA ASN A 11 2.48 -4.32 9.91
C ASN A 11 2.91 -5.77 10.10
N GLN A 12 3.05 -6.46 8.99
CA GLN A 12 3.64 -7.78 8.88
C GLN A 12 4.52 -7.83 7.63
N LEU A 13 5.78 -8.11 7.81
CA LEU A 13 6.75 -8.29 6.73
C LEU A 13 6.78 -9.75 6.28
N GLY A 14 7.20 -10.00 5.05
CA GLY A 14 7.53 -11.35 4.58
C GLY A 14 8.63 -11.99 5.44
N SER A 15 8.61 -13.31 5.56
CA SER A 15 9.47 -14.05 6.49
C SER A 15 10.94 -14.08 6.07
N ASN A 16 11.25 -13.99 4.77
CA ASN A 16 12.59 -14.14 4.24
C ASN A 16 13.30 -12.79 4.10
N LYS A 17 14.24 -12.53 5.01
CA LYS A 17 15.06 -11.32 4.96
C LYS A 17 16.19 -11.46 3.94
N VAL A 18 16.23 -10.58 2.97
CA VAL A 18 17.30 -10.48 1.95
C VAL A 18 18.12 -9.21 2.21
N ILE A 19 19.42 -9.36 2.31
CA ILE A 19 20.35 -8.23 2.42
C ILE A 19 20.87 -7.91 1.03
N ILE A 20 20.65 -6.69 0.55
CA ILE A 20 20.97 -6.29 -0.83
C ILE A 20 22.45 -6.48 -1.16
N SER A 21 23.38 -6.19 -0.22
CA SER A 21 24.82 -6.39 -0.45
C SER A 21 25.19 -7.86 -0.73
N ASN A 22 24.38 -8.82 -0.26
CA ASN A 22 24.63 -10.25 -0.47
C ASN A 22 24.22 -10.72 -1.87
N LEU A 23 23.40 -9.95 -2.59
CA LEU A 23 22.97 -10.29 -3.95
C LEU A 23 24.16 -10.40 -4.93
N ARG A 24 25.29 -9.78 -4.65
CA ARG A 24 26.52 -9.95 -5.45
C ARG A 24 27.03 -11.41 -5.48
N LYS A 25 26.67 -12.22 -4.46
CA LYS A 25 27.07 -13.63 -4.41
C LYS A 25 26.26 -14.49 -5.37
N THR A 26 24.97 -14.19 -5.53
CA THR A 26 24.04 -14.91 -6.42
C THR A 26 23.94 -14.29 -7.80
N HIS A 27 24.21 -12.98 -7.90
CA HIS A 27 24.17 -12.20 -9.14
C HIS A 27 25.47 -11.39 -9.31
N PRO A 28 26.61 -12.04 -9.62
CA PRO A 28 27.93 -11.37 -9.64
C PRO A 28 28.04 -10.26 -10.67
N ARG A 29 27.22 -10.29 -11.73
CA ARG A 29 27.19 -9.24 -12.77
C ARG A 29 26.45 -7.97 -12.36
N TRP A 30 25.76 -7.98 -11.21
CA TRP A 30 25.00 -6.82 -10.77
C TRP A 30 25.90 -5.83 -10.02
N ASN A 31 25.83 -4.56 -10.40
CA ASN A 31 26.47 -3.49 -9.64
C ASN A 31 25.62 -3.15 -8.41
N VAL A 32 25.75 -3.97 -7.36
CA VAL A 32 24.97 -3.83 -6.12
C VAL A 32 25.32 -2.54 -5.36
N LYS A 33 26.56 -2.03 -5.48
CA LYS A 33 26.96 -0.74 -4.88
C LYS A 33 26.16 0.42 -5.48
N ASP A 34 25.97 0.41 -6.78
CA ASP A 34 25.17 1.42 -7.49
C ASP A 34 23.69 1.35 -7.07
N VAL A 35 23.13 0.15 -6.94
CA VAL A 35 21.76 -0.06 -6.41
C VAL A 35 21.61 0.57 -5.03
N LEU A 36 22.50 0.26 -4.09
CA LEU A 36 22.48 0.82 -2.75
C LEU A 36 22.56 2.35 -2.73
N LYS A 37 23.44 2.92 -3.60
CA LYS A 37 23.60 4.38 -3.73
C LYS A 37 22.35 5.05 -4.26
N LYS A 38 21.68 4.45 -5.27
CA LYS A 38 20.51 5.03 -5.93
C LYS A 38 19.22 4.86 -5.15
N THR A 39 19.04 3.72 -4.48
CA THR A 39 17.77 3.39 -3.82
C THR A 39 17.79 3.61 -2.31
N GLY A 40 18.96 3.56 -1.68
CA GLY A 40 19.09 3.54 -0.22
C GLY A 40 18.59 2.24 0.44
N ILE A 41 18.03 1.31 -0.33
CA ILE A 41 17.44 0.07 0.19
C ILE A 41 18.56 -0.90 0.58
N LYS A 42 18.64 -1.23 1.86
CA LYS A 42 19.64 -2.15 2.42
C LYS A 42 19.12 -3.57 2.61
N LYS A 43 17.81 -3.72 2.82
CA LYS A 43 17.15 -4.98 3.17
C LYS A 43 15.80 -5.05 2.49
N LEU A 44 15.42 -6.25 2.04
CA LEU A 44 14.09 -6.61 1.59
C LEU A 44 13.56 -7.74 2.47
N TYR A 45 12.24 -7.86 2.52
CA TYR A 45 11.55 -8.96 3.17
C TYR A 45 10.63 -9.60 2.13
N LEU A 46 10.87 -10.86 1.84
CA LEU A 46 10.15 -11.60 0.81
C LEU A 46 9.30 -12.68 1.47
N SER A 47 8.16 -12.95 0.91
CA SER A 47 7.28 -14.02 1.35
C SER A 47 7.89 -15.38 1.08
N ASP A 48 7.69 -16.33 1.98
CA ASP A 48 8.00 -17.73 1.72
C ASP A 48 6.94 -18.40 0.81
N LYS A 49 7.09 -19.71 0.57
CA LYS A 49 6.17 -20.46 -0.31
C LYS A 49 4.72 -20.47 0.19
N ASN A 50 4.52 -20.40 1.50
CA ASN A 50 3.23 -20.49 2.16
C ASN A 50 2.65 -19.12 2.54
N GLU A 51 3.40 -18.05 2.32
CA GLU A 51 2.93 -16.69 2.56
C GLU A 51 2.39 -16.07 1.28
N ASP A 52 1.24 -15.44 1.41
CA ASP A 52 0.58 -14.64 0.37
C ASP A 52 -0.05 -13.39 0.99
N VAL A 53 -0.69 -12.59 0.15
CA VAL A 53 -1.39 -11.36 0.57
C VAL A 53 -2.35 -11.63 1.73
N LEU A 54 -3.15 -12.71 1.67
CA LEU A 54 -4.13 -13.02 2.71
C LEU A 54 -3.45 -13.34 4.04
N ASN A 55 -2.42 -14.20 4.04
CA ASN A 55 -1.72 -14.60 5.26
C ASN A 55 -1.04 -13.41 5.93
N LEU A 56 -0.35 -12.55 5.16
CA LEU A 56 0.30 -11.35 5.69
C LEU A 56 -0.75 -10.37 6.22
N SER A 57 -1.85 -10.15 5.49
CA SER A 57 -2.95 -9.29 5.90
C SER A 57 -3.58 -9.75 7.22
N ILE A 58 -3.89 -11.05 7.36
CA ILE A 58 -4.46 -11.60 8.60
C ILE A 58 -3.52 -11.37 9.79
N ARG A 59 -2.21 -11.62 9.62
CA ARG A 59 -1.21 -11.39 10.69
C ARG A 59 -1.13 -9.91 11.08
N SER A 60 -1.16 -8.99 10.10
CA SER A 60 -1.19 -7.55 10.34
C SER A 60 -2.50 -7.16 11.07
N CYS A 61 -3.65 -7.58 10.56
CA CYS A 61 -4.95 -7.28 11.14
C CYS A 61 -5.10 -7.79 12.58
N LYS A 62 -4.60 -8.98 12.90
CA LYS A 62 -4.58 -9.50 14.28
C LYS A 62 -3.84 -8.58 15.23
N LYS A 63 -2.74 -7.96 14.79
CA LYS A 63 -2.00 -6.98 15.60
C LYS A 63 -2.78 -5.68 15.75
N THR A 64 -3.37 -5.18 14.66
CA THR A 64 -4.24 -3.97 14.65
C THR A 64 -5.44 -4.14 15.60
N LEU A 65 -6.02 -5.33 15.65
CA LEU A 65 -7.21 -5.64 16.43
C LEU A 65 -6.94 -6.12 17.85
N LYS A 66 -5.67 -6.24 18.28
CA LYS A 66 -5.31 -6.84 19.59
C LYS A 66 -6.07 -6.22 20.76
N ASN A 67 -6.26 -4.90 20.75
CA ASN A 67 -6.96 -4.16 21.82
C ASN A 67 -8.13 -3.35 21.24
N PHE A 68 -8.72 -3.82 20.15
CA PHE A 68 -9.81 -3.15 19.47
C PHE A 68 -11.06 -4.03 19.44
N ASP A 69 -12.19 -3.44 19.77
CA ASP A 69 -13.49 -4.11 19.69
C ASP A 69 -13.88 -4.33 18.22
N LYS A 70 -13.63 -5.53 17.71
CA LYS A 70 -13.88 -5.90 16.32
C LYS A 70 -15.37 -5.86 15.92
N THR A 71 -16.30 -5.84 16.89
CA THR A 71 -17.74 -5.70 16.60
C THR A 71 -18.08 -4.31 16.05
N LYS A 72 -17.20 -3.32 16.24
CA LYS A 72 -17.36 -1.95 15.74
C LYS A 72 -16.97 -1.79 14.28
N ILE A 73 -16.33 -2.80 13.66
CA ILE A 73 -15.91 -2.71 12.27
C ILE A 73 -17.13 -2.80 11.35
N ASP A 74 -17.33 -1.77 10.54
CA ASP A 74 -18.41 -1.66 9.56
C ASP A 74 -17.94 -1.97 8.15
N CYS A 75 -16.62 -1.90 7.91
CA CYS A 75 -16.07 -2.03 6.57
C CYS A 75 -14.65 -2.62 6.62
N VAL A 76 -14.33 -3.46 5.64
CA VAL A 76 -12.98 -3.93 5.34
C VAL A 76 -12.62 -3.51 3.93
N ILE A 77 -11.55 -2.73 3.78
CA ILE A 77 -11.01 -2.35 2.47
C ILE A 77 -9.58 -2.85 2.36
N VAL A 78 -9.28 -3.57 1.28
CA VAL A 78 -7.94 -4.07 1.00
C VAL A 78 -7.42 -3.43 -0.28
N VAL A 79 -6.24 -2.85 -0.21
CA VAL A 79 -5.47 -2.40 -1.37
C VAL A 79 -4.47 -3.49 -1.71
N THR A 80 -4.57 -4.07 -2.90
CA THR A 80 -3.64 -5.10 -3.38
C THR A 80 -3.68 -5.23 -4.90
N GLN A 81 -2.53 -5.54 -5.50
CA GLN A 81 -2.40 -5.94 -6.91
C GLN A 81 -1.90 -7.38 -7.07
N THR A 82 -1.57 -8.06 -5.96
CA THR A 82 -0.93 -9.38 -5.98
C THR A 82 -1.75 -10.45 -5.27
N ALA A 83 -3.08 -10.28 -5.26
CA ALA A 83 -3.99 -11.30 -4.74
C ALA A 83 -3.80 -12.62 -5.51
N LYS A 84 -3.58 -13.72 -4.79
CA LYS A 84 -3.36 -15.06 -5.37
C LYS A 84 -4.56 -15.54 -6.20
N LYS A 85 -5.76 -15.10 -5.86
CA LYS A 85 -7.01 -15.43 -6.55
C LYS A 85 -7.78 -14.15 -6.84
N LYS A 86 -8.41 -14.09 -8.00
CA LYS A 86 -9.34 -12.99 -8.34
C LYS A 86 -10.67 -13.09 -7.58
N LEU A 87 -11.07 -14.29 -7.20
CA LEU A 87 -12.32 -14.59 -6.50
C LEU A 87 -12.09 -15.66 -5.43
N PRO A 88 -12.67 -15.51 -4.22
CA PRO A 88 -13.29 -14.31 -3.70
C PRO A 88 -12.26 -13.20 -3.42
N SER A 89 -12.73 -11.96 -3.17
CA SER A 89 -11.87 -10.84 -2.77
C SER A 89 -11.14 -11.12 -1.44
N VAL A 90 -9.95 -10.55 -1.28
CA VAL A 90 -9.15 -10.71 -0.06
C VAL A 90 -9.89 -10.14 1.17
N SER A 91 -10.61 -9.03 1.01
CA SER A 91 -11.43 -8.42 2.06
C SER A 91 -12.52 -9.35 2.59
N CYS A 92 -13.20 -10.10 1.71
CA CYS A 92 -14.19 -11.10 2.12
C CYS A 92 -13.54 -12.25 2.90
N MET A 93 -12.37 -12.71 2.46
CA MET A 93 -11.62 -13.75 3.19
C MET A 93 -11.11 -13.26 4.55
N ILE A 94 -10.69 -11.99 4.65
CA ILE A 94 -10.31 -11.37 5.93
C ILE A 94 -11.51 -11.29 6.88
N GLN A 95 -12.69 -10.90 6.36
CA GLN A 95 -13.92 -10.84 7.16
C GLN A 95 -14.20 -12.19 7.84
N ASP A 96 -14.14 -13.28 7.07
CA ASP A 96 -14.37 -14.64 7.57
C ASP A 96 -13.30 -15.07 8.57
N GLN A 97 -12.02 -15.02 8.18
CA GLN A 97 -10.91 -15.52 9.02
C GLN A 97 -10.70 -14.75 10.33
N LEU A 98 -11.13 -13.50 10.40
CA LEU A 98 -11.13 -12.71 11.63
C LEU A 98 -12.43 -12.82 12.42
N ASN A 99 -13.40 -13.58 11.92
CA ASN A 99 -14.76 -13.69 12.50
C ASN A 99 -15.36 -12.30 12.76
N LEU A 100 -15.32 -11.43 11.74
CA LEU A 100 -16.03 -10.16 11.78
C LEU A 100 -17.51 -10.42 11.46
N ARG A 101 -18.37 -9.52 11.91
CA ARG A 101 -19.82 -9.64 11.62
C ARG A 101 -20.09 -9.67 10.10
N LYS A 102 -21.18 -10.30 9.69
CA LYS A 102 -21.51 -10.50 8.27
C LYS A 102 -22.11 -9.27 7.59
N ASN A 103 -22.78 -8.41 8.35
CA ASN A 103 -23.44 -7.20 7.85
C ASN A 103 -22.47 -6.00 7.77
N ILE A 104 -21.38 -6.16 7.06
CA ILE A 104 -20.36 -5.13 6.82
C ILE A 104 -20.08 -4.97 5.33
N VAL A 105 -19.50 -3.84 4.96
CA VAL A 105 -18.98 -3.60 3.62
C VAL A 105 -17.61 -4.28 3.48
N ALA A 106 -17.33 -4.97 2.38
CA ALA A 106 -16.03 -5.58 2.12
C ALA A 106 -15.72 -5.55 0.62
N PHE A 107 -14.58 -4.96 0.23
CA PHE A 107 -14.12 -4.94 -1.16
C PHE A 107 -12.62 -4.66 -1.25
N ASP A 108 -12.03 -5.00 -2.40
CA ASP A 108 -10.63 -4.77 -2.71
C ASP A 108 -10.47 -3.62 -3.71
N LEU A 109 -9.35 -2.91 -3.62
CA LEU A 109 -8.90 -1.89 -4.56
C LEU A 109 -7.66 -2.42 -5.28
N GLY A 110 -7.72 -2.59 -6.59
CA GLY A 110 -6.63 -3.04 -7.43
C GLY A 110 -5.61 -1.94 -7.71
N LEU A 111 -5.02 -1.36 -6.67
CA LEU A 111 -4.04 -0.29 -6.73
C LEU A 111 -2.76 -0.69 -5.97
N GLY A 112 -1.62 -0.17 -6.44
CA GLY A 112 -0.32 -0.33 -5.79
C GLY A 112 0.07 0.90 -4.97
N CYS A 113 1.17 1.58 -5.36
CA CYS A 113 1.82 2.67 -4.62
C CYS A 113 0.88 3.81 -4.21
N SER A 114 -0.06 4.20 -5.08
CA SER A 114 -1.05 5.26 -4.80
C SER A 114 -2.25 4.78 -3.99
N GLY A 115 -2.39 3.47 -3.81
CA GLY A 115 -3.59 2.84 -3.26
C GLY A 115 -3.94 3.28 -1.85
N PHE A 116 -2.94 3.59 -1.01
CA PHE A 116 -3.18 4.11 0.33
C PHE A 116 -3.93 5.45 0.30
N VAL A 117 -3.49 6.39 -0.54
CA VAL A 117 -4.13 7.72 -0.65
C VAL A 117 -5.52 7.62 -1.29
N TYR A 118 -5.66 6.82 -2.36
CA TYR A 118 -6.96 6.56 -2.98
C TYR A 118 -7.92 5.87 -2.01
N GLY A 119 -7.44 4.88 -1.27
CA GLY A 119 -8.22 4.19 -0.24
C GLY A 119 -8.70 5.13 0.86
N LEU A 120 -7.83 6.01 1.37
CA LEU A 120 -8.23 7.02 2.36
C LEU A 120 -9.27 8.00 1.79
N SER A 121 -9.16 8.40 0.52
CA SER A 121 -10.15 9.26 -0.13
C SER A 121 -11.53 8.58 -0.21
N LEU A 122 -11.55 7.31 -0.60
CA LEU A 122 -12.78 6.53 -0.65
C LEU A 122 -13.37 6.32 0.75
N ILE A 123 -12.54 5.98 1.74
CA ILE A 123 -12.95 5.87 3.15
C ILE A 123 -13.56 7.18 3.63
N ASN A 124 -12.93 8.31 3.32
CA ASN A 124 -13.48 9.63 3.70
C ASN A 124 -14.88 9.85 3.10
N SER A 125 -15.12 9.43 1.88
CA SER A 125 -16.44 9.52 1.23
C SER A 125 -17.48 8.61 1.91
N LEU A 126 -17.12 7.37 2.23
CA LEU A 126 -17.99 6.43 2.95
C LEU A 126 -18.33 6.91 4.37
N LEU A 127 -17.36 7.47 5.09
CA LEU A 127 -17.56 8.06 6.42
C LEU A 127 -18.46 9.29 6.35
N ASN A 128 -18.34 10.10 5.29
CA ASN A 128 -19.16 11.30 5.08
C ASN A 128 -20.62 10.98 4.75
N SER A 129 -20.86 9.94 3.96
CA SER A 129 -22.21 9.46 3.63
C SER A 129 -22.90 8.74 4.80
N ASN A 130 -22.22 8.58 5.94
CA ASN A 130 -22.67 7.79 7.09
C ASN A 130 -22.95 6.30 6.78
N THR A 131 -22.47 5.80 5.64
CA THR A 131 -22.58 4.38 5.27
C THR A 131 -21.81 3.50 6.26
N VAL A 132 -20.65 3.97 6.69
CA VAL A 132 -19.78 3.30 7.67
C VAL A 132 -19.26 4.29 8.70
N LYS A 133 -18.82 3.81 9.86
CA LYS A 133 -18.21 4.61 10.95
C LYS A 133 -16.78 4.17 11.25
N THR A 134 -16.47 2.90 11.04
CA THR A 134 -15.19 2.28 11.37
C THR A 134 -14.75 1.35 10.27
N VAL A 135 -13.60 1.62 9.70
CA VAL A 135 -13.00 0.84 8.60
C VAL A 135 -11.73 0.16 9.08
N LEU A 136 -11.63 -1.15 8.87
CA LEU A 136 -10.36 -1.88 8.87
C LEU A 136 -9.74 -1.70 7.47
N PHE A 137 -8.70 -0.88 7.40
CA PHE A 137 -8.02 -0.57 6.14
C PHE A 137 -6.70 -1.33 6.06
N VAL A 138 -6.50 -2.05 4.97
CA VAL A 138 -5.36 -2.95 4.75
C VAL A 138 -4.70 -2.61 3.42
N CYS A 139 -3.36 -2.51 3.42
CA CYS A 139 -2.55 -2.46 2.21
C CYS A 139 -1.58 -3.63 2.25
N SER A 140 -1.61 -4.50 1.26
CA SER A 140 -0.80 -5.72 1.25
C SER A 140 -0.45 -6.16 -0.15
N ASP A 141 0.84 -6.41 -0.38
CA ASP A 141 1.30 -7.00 -1.62
C ASP A 141 2.43 -8.02 -1.39
N THR A 142 2.50 -9.01 -2.27
CA THR A 142 3.55 -10.02 -2.35
C THR A 142 4.19 -10.02 -3.75
N TYR A 143 4.73 -8.85 -4.11
CA TYR A 143 5.32 -8.64 -5.43
C TYR A 143 6.45 -9.62 -5.76
N SER A 144 7.14 -10.15 -4.74
CA SER A 144 8.21 -11.13 -4.95
C SER A 144 7.75 -12.37 -5.73
N LYS A 145 6.44 -12.69 -5.70
CA LYS A 145 5.84 -13.81 -6.43
C LYS A 145 5.73 -13.56 -7.96
N PHE A 146 5.90 -12.32 -8.38
CA PHE A 146 5.76 -11.83 -9.74
C PHE A 146 7.07 -11.24 -10.27
N LEU A 147 8.21 -11.57 -9.65
CA LEU A 147 9.51 -11.06 -10.07
C LEU A 147 10.32 -12.11 -10.81
N ASN A 148 10.80 -11.75 -11.99
CA ASN A 148 11.83 -12.52 -12.66
C ASN A 148 13.18 -12.37 -11.93
N ASP A 149 13.84 -13.49 -11.66
CA ASP A 149 15.12 -13.53 -10.93
C ASP A 149 16.24 -12.74 -11.62
N GLN A 150 16.17 -12.56 -12.91
CA GLN A 150 17.16 -11.80 -13.70
C GLN A 150 16.82 -10.30 -13.79
N ASN A 151 15.61 -9.89 -13.39
CA ASN A 151 15.22 -8.48 -13.42
C ASN A 151 15.77 -7.74 -12.19
N ARG A 152 17.01 -7.22 -12.34
CA ARG A 152 17.69 -6.46 -11.28
C ARG A 152 16.84 -5.30 -10.76
N THR A 153 16.21 -4.53 -11.65
CA THR A 153 15.47 -3.31 -11.30
C THR A 153 14.34 -3.64 -10.33
N CYS A 154 13.50 -4.60 -10.65
CA CYS A 154 12.39 -4.98 -9.79
C CYS A 154 12.86 -5.75 -8.54
N LYS A 155 13.78 -6.70 -8.69
CA LYS A 155 14.24 -7.57 -7.59
C LYS A 155 14.97 -6.83 -6.47
N THR A 156 15.51 -5.63 -6.74
CA THR A 156 16.21 -4.84 -5.73
C THR A 156 15.36 -3.74 -5.09
N VAL A 157 14.11 -3.58 -5.53
CA VAL A 157 13.19 -2.53 -5.05
C VAL A 157 11.97 -3.10 -4.36
N PHE A 158 11.36 -4.16 -4.90
CA PHE A 158 10.12 -4.70 -4.34
C PHE A 158 10.37 -5.62 -3.14
N SER A 159 9.52 -5.47 -2.14
CA SER A 159 9.48 -6.26 -0.91
C SER A 159 8.03 -6.63 -0.63
N ASP A 160 7.81 -7.63 0.23
CA ASP A 160 6.47 -8.14 0.56
C ASP A 160 6.09 -7.74 1.97
N ALA A 161 4.91 -7.20 2.12
CA ALA A 161 4.39 -6.80 3.41
C ALA A 161 2.86 -6.65 3.39
N ALA A 162 2.28 -6.62 4.57
CA ALA A 162 0.96 -6.09 4.84
C ALA A 162 1.02 -5.03 5.92
N SER A 163 0.25 -3.96 5.76
CA SER A 163 -0.02 -2.98 6.81
C SER A 163 -1.52 -2.85 6.99
N SER A 164 -1.95 -2.65 8.22
CA SER A 164 -3.37 -2.44 8.53
C SER A 164 -3.55 -1.38 9.60
N CYS A 165 -4.65 -0.67 9.55
CA CYS A 165 -5.02 0.34 10.52
C CYS A 165 -6.54 0.43 10.68
N ILE A 166 -6.97 1.08 11.75
CA ILE A 166 -8.37 1.46 11.95
C ILE A 166 -8.53 2.92 11.52
N VAL A 167 -9.51 3.15 10.64
CA VAL A 167 -9.92 4.50 10.23
C VAL A 167 -11.33 4.76 10.73
N GLN A 168 -11.49 5.81 11.53
CA GLN A 168 -12.78 6.12 12.17
C GLN A 168 -13.20 7.56 11.91
N LYS A 169 -14.50 7.76 11.76
CA LYS A 169 -15.09 9.10 11.71
C LYS A 169 -14.85 9.84 13.03
N ILE A 170 -14.40 11.07 12.94
CA ILE A 170 -14.31 11.97 14.08
C ILE A 170 -15.06 13.26 13.79
N ASN A 171 -15.60 13.88 14.85
CA ASN A 171 -16.22 15.19 14.74
C ASN A 171 -15.12 16.25 14.69
N SER A 172 -14.93 16.85 13.54
CA SER A 172 -13.98 17.93 13.33
C SER A 172 -14.53 18.95 12.33
N LYS A 173 -14.18 20.22 12.56
CA LYS A 173 -14.47 21.30 11.59
C LYS A 173 -13.51 21.32 10.41
N LYS A 174 -12.39 20.58 10.48
CA LYS A 174 -11.40 20.49 9.40
C LYS A 174 -11.83 19.44 8.36
N ASN A 175 -11.57 19.72 7.09
CA ASN A 175 -11.75 18.79 5.99
C ASN A 175 -10.41 18.21 5.55
N VAL A 176 -10.38 16.92 5.29
CA VAL A 176 -9.25 16.29 4.57
C VAL A 176 -9.38 16.61 3.09
N LYS A 177 -8.31 17.05 2.48
CA LYS A 177 -8.23 17.34 1.04
C LYS A 177 -7.32 16.33 0.37
N PHE A 178 -7.66 16.03 -0.87
CA PHE A 178 -6.91 15.11 -1.71
C PHE A 178 -6.56 15.77 -3.05
N SER A 179 -5.42 15.39 -3.60
CA SER A 179 -5.02 15.74 -4.96
C SER A 179 -4.62 14.47 -5.69
N PHE A 180 -5.07 14.33 -6.91
CA PHE A 180 -4.84 13.16 -7.76
C PHE A 180 -4.32 13.59 -9.12
N LEU A 181 -3.53 12.72 -9.73
CA LEU A 181 -3.10 12.81 -11.11
C LEU A 181 -3.09 11.41 -11.69
N THR A 182 -3.63 11.26 -12.89
CA THR A 182 -3.59 10.01 -13.64
C THR A 182 -3.06 10.27 -15.03
N ASP A 183 -2.03 9.50 -15.41
CA ASP A 183 -1.47 9.51 -16.75
C ASP A 183 -1.32 8.07 -17.26
N GLY A 184 -2.27 7.63 -18.08
CA GLY A 184 -2.26 6.30 -18.68
C GLY A 184 -1.28 6.14 -19.84
N SER A 185 -0.68 7.23 -20.34
CA SER A 185 0.28 7.14 -21.46
C SER A 185 1.57 6.40 -21.09
N GLY A 186 1.89 6.34 -19.77
CA GLY A 186 3.03 5.62 -19.22
C GLY A 186 2.77 4.14 -18.89
N ALA A 187 1.67 3.53 -19.34
CA ALA A 187 1.31 2.16 -18.97
C ALA A 187 2.42 1.13 -19.24
N ALA A 188 3.17 1.27 -20.33
CA ALA A 188 4.29 0.39 -20.69
C ALA A 188 5.57 0.61 -19.86
N ASP A 189 5.58 1.54 -18.91
CA ASP A 189 6.75 1.82 -18.08
C ASP A 189 6.70 1.07 -16.73
N LEU A 190 5.53 0.59 -16.33
CA LEU A 190 5.35 -0.32 -15.20
C LEU A 190 4.13 -1.18 -15.47
N MET A 191 4.36 -2.44 -15.82
CA MET A 191 3.31 -3.36 -16.20
C MET A 191 3.59 -4.78 -15.69
N GLU A 192 2.54 -5.56 -15.55
CA GLU A 192 2.63 -7.00 -15.39
C GLU A 192 2.45 -7.67 -16.75
N ASN A 193 3.35 -8.55 -17.10
CA ASN A 193 3.35 -9.30 -18.33
C ASN A 193 3.70 -10.77 -18.02
N ASP A 194 2.82 -11.70 -18.37
CA ASP A 194 3.00 -13.13 -18.12
C ASP A 194 3.43 -13.47 -16.67
N ASN A 195 2.72 -12.90 -15.69
CA ASN A 195 3.03 -12.99 -14.25
C ASN A 195 4.42 -12.44 -13.87
N ASN A 196 5.01 -11.57 -14.67
CA ASN A 196 6.25 -10.89 -14.35
C ASN A 196 6.05 -9.36 -14.36
N ILE A 197 6.58 -8.70 -13.35
CA ILE A 197 6.56 -7.23 -13.30
C ILE A 197 7.77 -6.70 -14.07
N GLU A 198 7.48 -5.83 -15.01
CA GLU A 198 8.47 -5.07 -15.77
C GLU A 198 8.40 -3.60 -15.40
N MET A 199 9.55 -3.00 -15.12
CA MET A 199 9.63 -1.59 -14.74
C MET A 199 10.81 -0.90 -15.45
N LYS A 200 10.51 0.18 -16.17
CA LYS A 200 11.49 1.13 -16.70
C LYS A 200 11.76 2.21 -15.64
N GLY A 201 12.63 1.89 -14.68
CA GLY A 201 12.85 2.72 -13.49
C GLY A 201 13.20 4.17 -13.77
N SER A 202 13.95 4.48 -14.86
CA SER A 202 14.25 5.85 -15.27
C SER A 202 13.00 6.64 -15.67
N ASN A 203 12.04 6.00 -16.37
CA ASN A 203 10.82 6.65 -16.81
C ASN A 203 9.90 6.93 -15.62
N ILE A 204 9.77 5.95 -14.70
CA ILE A 204 9.02 6.15 -13.45
C ILE A 204 9.63 7.27 -12.60
N PHE A 205 10.96 7.33 -12.49
CA PHE A 205 11.65 8.42 -11.79
C PHE A 205 11.37 9.78 -12.45
N HIS A 206 11.46 9.86 -13.79
CA HIS A 206 11.15 11.09 -14.53
C HIS A 206 9.69 11.51 -14.35
N PHE A 207 8.75 10.56 -14.45
CA PHE A 207 7.33 10.82 -14.19
C PHE A 207 7.11 11.42 -12.81
N THR A 208 7.69 10.83 -11.75
CA THR A 208 7.51 11.32 -10.38
C THR A 208 8.13 12.70 -10.18
N THR A 209 9.36 12.94 -10.65
CA THR A 209 10.03 14.23 -10.49
C THR A 209 9.33 15.35 -11.25
N LYS A 210 8.69 15.04 -12.37
CA LYS A 210 7.90 16.01 -13.15
C LYS A 210 6.56 16.36 -12.48
N ASN A 211 5.86 15.37 -11.94
CA ASN A 211 4.45 15.53 -11.56
C ASN A 211 4.22 15.76 -10.05
N ILE A 212 5.03 15.18 -9.17
CA ILE A 212 4.83 15.32 -7.72
C ILE A 212 4.92 16.78 -7.25
N PRO A 213 5.82 17.65 -7.76
CA PRO A 213 5.84 19.05 -7.34
C PRO A 213 4.53 19.78 -7.60
N SER A 214 3.86 19.53 -8.73
CA SER A 214 2.58 20.18 -9.05
C SER A 214 1.45 19.67 -8.14
N LEU A 215 1.39 18.37 -7.85
CA LEU A 215 0.45 17.81 -6.88
C LEU A 215 0.67 18.39 -5.48
N PHE A 216 1.92 18.58 -5.08
CA PHE A 216 2.27 19.18 -3.81
C PHE A 216 1.80 20.65 -3.72
N HIS A 217 2.01 21.45 -4.76
CA HIS A 217 1.48 22.80 -4.82
C HIS A 217 -0.05 22.85 -4.77
N ASP A 218 -0.72 21.94 -5.49
CA ASP A 218 -2.17 21.87 -5.49
C ASP A 218 -2.73 21.54 -4.09
N ILE A 219 -2.15 20.57 -3.39
CA ILE A 219 -2.63 20.21 -2.04
C ILE A 219 -2.39 21.33 -1.03
N LEU A 220 -1.28 22.05 -1.11
CA LEU A 220 -1.02 23.22 -0.27
C LEU A 220 -2.06 24.31 -0.53
N LYS A 221 -2.32 24.65 -1.80
CA LYS A 221 -3.31 25.64 -2.20
C LYS A 221 -4.71 25.27 -1.71
N LYS A 222 -5.13 24.02 -1.87
CA LYS A 222 -6.44 23.50 -1.39
C LYS A 222 -6.61 23.63 0.13
N ASN A 223 -5.54 23.64 0.89
CA ASN A 223 -5.56 23.75 2.35
C ASN A 223 -5.21 25.16 2.87
N ASN A 224 -4.94 26.13 1.98
CA ASN A 224 -4.43 27.46 2.33
C ASN A 224 -3.15 27.40 3.20
N LEU A 225 -2.23 26.49 2.84
CA LEU A 225 -0.96 26.25 3.53
C LEU A 225 0.22 26.69 2.67
N ASN A 226 1.32 27.08 3.32
CA ASN A 226 2.62 27.26 2.70
C ASN A 226 3.52 26.07 3.02
N LYS A 227 4.60 25.89 2.26
CA LYS A 227 5.58 24.80 2.48
C LYS A 227 6.16 24.79 3.89
N LYS A 228 6.36 25.97 4.50
CA LYS A 228 6.87 26.12 5.87
C LYS A 228 5.91 25.65 6.97
N ASP A 229 4.63 25.50 6.62
CA ASP A 229 3.59 25.04 7.56
C ASP A 229 3.52 23.51 7.63
N ILE A 230 4.41 22.81 6.91
CA ILE A 230 4.48 21.34 6.86
C ILE A 230 5.69 20.87 7.68
N ASP A 231 5.40 20.17 8.75
CA ASP A 231 6.44 19.62 9.65
C ASP A 231 7.07 18.33 9.08
N GLN A 232 6.28 17.52 8.37
CA GLN A 232 6.74 16.24 7.87
C GLN A 232 6.02 15.82 6.57
N PHE A 233 6.77 15.23 5.67
CA PHE A 233 6.29 14.50 4.49
C PHE A 233 6.43 13.00 4.72
N VAL A 234 5.38 12.23 4.41
CA VAL A 234 5.34 10.76 4.57
C VAL A 234 5.06 10.10 3.22
#